data_2e01b26e988e4e8233638b3c0834b2d5
#
_entry.id   2e01b26e988e4e8233638b3c0834b2d5
#
_cell.length_a   1.000
_cell.length_b   1.000
_cell.length_c   1.000
_cell.angle_alpha   90.00
_cell.angle_beta   90.00
_cell.angle_gamma   90.00
#
_symmetry.space_group_name_H-M   'P 1'
#
loop_
_entity.id
_entity.type
_entity.pdbx_description
1 polymer ?
#
loop_
_entity_poly.entity_id
_entity_poly.type
_entity_poly.pdbx_seq_one_letter_code
_entity_poly.pdbx_strand_id
1 'polypeptide(L)'
;MISMILSLIILILSESRPLVEVEINGRPAVMLVDTGSSTGLIDINQMDEYGFSLMAKTDMVISSIGGKQCESYRVRDLWVRLDGIDIYQFLATDISLIAESIHKETGYRISGIIGYKQIRNTKIKIDACNNLITIGD
;
A
#
# COMPACT_ATOMS: atom_id res chain seq x y z
N MET A 1 3.04 -34.62 -14.48
CA MET A 1 2.92 -33.17 -14.69
C MET A 1 3.47 -32.46 -13.47
N ILE A 2 4.51 -31.66 -13.66
CA ILE A 2 5.08 -30.88 -12.57
C ILE A 2 4.36 -29.55 -12.54
N SER A 3 3.64 -29.31 -11.47
CA SER A 3 3.06 -27.99 -11.21
C SER A 3 4.17 -27.08 -10.67
N MET A 4 4.60 -26.14 -11.50
CA MET A 4 5.54 -25.11 -11.04
C MET A 4 4.72 -24.01 -10.36
N ILE A 5 4.88 -23.92 -9.03
CA ILE A 5 4.35 -22.81 -8.27
C ILE A 5 5.40 -21.70 -8.34
N LEU A 6 5.11 -20.66 -9.11
CA LEU A 6 5.98 -19.50 -9.21
C LEU A 6 5.57 -18.50 -8.13
N SER A 7 6.42 -18.35 -7.12
CA SER A 7 6.31 -17.28 -6.14
C SER A 7 7.19 -16.13 -6.57
N LEU A 8 6.63 -14.93 -6.60
CA LEU A 8 7.40 -13.72 -6.80
C LEU A 8 8.09 -13.32 -5.51
N ILE A 9 9.34 -12.91 -5.60
CA ILE A 9 10.14 -12.45 -4.46
C ILE A 9 10.39 -10.96 -4.63
N ILE A 10 10.03 -10.19 -3.61
CA ILE A 10 10.15 -8.74 -3.63
C ILE A 10 10.98 -8.32 -2.43
N LEU A 11 11.99 -7.49 -2.67
CA LEU A 11 12.83 -6.95 -1.61
C LEU A 11 12.09 -5.87 -0.83
N ILE A 12 12.18 -5.92 0.50
CA ILE A 12 11.73 -4.86 1.37
C ILE A 12 12.80 -3.77 1.38
N LEU A 13 12.39 -2.52 1.20
CA LEU A 13 13.29 -1.37 1.05
C LEU A 13 13.92 -0.90 2.35
N SER A 14 13.32 -1.24 3.50
CA SER A 14 13.75 -0.76 4.80
C SER A 14 13.88 -1.92 5.78
N GLU A 15 14.87 -1.89 6.65
CA GLU A 15 15.03 -2.91 7.70
C GLU A 15 14.02 -2.72 8.85
N SER A 16 13.47 -1.54 9.03
CA SER A 16 12.57 -1.22 10.15
C SER A 16 11.10 -1.33 9.83
N ARG A 17 10.73 -1.29 8.55
CA ARG A 17 9.34 -1.30 8.08
C ARG A 17 9.20 -2.07 6.78
N PRO A 18 8.12 -2.83 6.58
CA PRO A 18 7.89 -3.55 5.32
C PRO A 18 7.41 -2.60 4.22
N LEU A 19 8.35 -1.83 3.68
CA LEU A 19 8.13 -0.94 2.56
C LEU A 19 8.47 -1.64 1.25
N VAL A 20 7.61 -1.49 0.26
CA VAL A 20 7.81 -2.08 -1.07
C VAL A 20 7.67 -1.03 -2.15
N GLU A 21 8.42 -1.20 -3.23
CA GLU A 21 8.23 -0.40 -4.43
C GLU A 21 7.04 -0.93 -5.20
N VAL A 22 6.16 0.00 -5.62
CA VAL A 22 5.00 -0.28 -6.45
C VAL A 22 4.99 0.66 -7.64
N GLU A 23 4.09 0.40 -8.57
CA GLU A 23 3.75 1.37 -9.61
C GLU A 23 2.34 1.88 -9.36
N ILE A 24 2.17 3.19 -9.37
CA ILE A 24 0.86 3.85 -9.36
C ILE A 24 0.70 4.55 -10.70
N ASN A 25 -0.25 4.08 -11.49
CA ASN A 25 -0.51 4.62 -12.83
C ASN A 25 0.76 4.72 -13.68
N GLY A 26 1.61 3.68 -13.62
CA GLY A 26 2.84 3.58 -14.37
C GLY A 26 4.03 4.34 -13.78
N ARG A 27 3.89 4.97 -12.62
CA ARG A 27 4.96 5.72 -11.96
C ARG A 27 5.45 5.00 -10.71
N PRO A 28 6.75 4.99 -10.42
CA PRO A 28 7.28 4.39 -9.21
C PRO A 28 6.75 5.08 -7.96
N ALA A 29 6.45 4.30 -6.95
CA ALA A 29 6.01 4.77 -5.66
C ALA A 29 6.42 3.77 -4.57
N VAL A 30 6.27 4.14 -3.32
CA VAL A 30 6.54 3.28 -2.17
C VAL A 30 5.28 3.14 -1.34
N MET A 31 4.95 1.93 -0.95
CA MET A 31 3.84 1.65 -0.04
C MET A 31 4.29 0.84 1.17
N LEU A 32 3.59 1.05 2.28
CA LEU A 32 3.73 0.25 3.49
C LEU A 32 2.81 -0.96 3.40
N VAL A 33 3.33 -2.15 3.67
CA VAL A 33 2.52 -3.36 3.84
C VAL A 33 2.16 -3.46 5.32
N ASP A 34 0.88 -3.29 5.65
CA ASP A 34 0.44 -3.13 7.04
C ASP A 34 -0.74 -4.06 7.36
N THR A 35 -0.46 -5.13 8.07
CA THR A 35 -1.49 -6.09 8.51
C THR A 35 -2.48 -5.49 9.52
N GLY A 36 -2.11 -4.38 10.16
CA GLY A 36 -2.97 -3.65 11.09
C GLY A 36 -3.99 -2.74 10.42
N SER A 37 -3.83 -2.46 9.13
CA SER A 37 -4.82 -1.70 8.36
C SER A 37 -5.83 -2.66 7.73
N SER A 38 -7.11 -2.49 8.02
CA SER A 38 -8.16 -3.38 7.48
C SER A 38 -8.36 -3.21 5.98
N THR A 39 -8.04 -2.04 5.43
CA THR A 39 -8.21 -1.73 4.01
C THR A 39 -6.95 -1.09 3.43
N GLY A 40 -6.84 -1.10 2.10
CA GLY A 40 -5.81 -0.36 1.39
C GLY A 40 -6.11 1.12 1.35
N LEU A 41 -5.08 1.94 1.50
CA LEU A 41 -5.19 3.39 1.49
C LEU A 41 -4.24 4.00 0.48
N ILE A 42 -4.71 5.01 -0.25
CA ILE A 42 -3.89 5.84 -1.11
C ILE A 42 -3.92 7.27 -0.58
N ASP A 43 -2.78 7.95 -0.60
CA ASP A 43 -2.68 9.31 -0.08
C ASP A 43 -3.40 10.30 -0.97
N ILE A 44 -4.46 10.91 -0.45
CA ILE A 44 -5.24 11.92 -1.15
C ILE A 44 -4.39 13.12 -1.57
N ASN A 45 -3.31 13.40 -0.84
CA ASN A 45 -2.43 14.53 -1.11
C ASN A 45 -1.55 14.32 -2.36
N GLN A 46 -1.49 13.10 -2.89
CA GLN A 46 -0.70 12.77 -4.07
C GLN A 46 -1.57 12.54 -5.32
N MET A 47 -2.82 12.95 -5.28
CA MET A 47 -3.77 12.78 -6.36
C MET A 47 -3.28 13.39 -7.67
N ASP A 48 -2.76 14.61 -7.62
CA ASP A 48 -2.26 15.29 -8.81
C ASP A 48 -1.00 14.64 -9.37
N GLU A 49 -0.13 14.16 -8.50
CA GLU A 49 1.12 13.53 -8.92
C GLU A 49 0.88 12.23 -9.71
N TYR A 50 -0.08 11.42 -9.29
CA TYR A 50 -0.34 10.13 -9.92
C TYR A 50 -1.54 10.13 -10.87
N GLY A 51 -2.35 11.17 -10.86
CA GLY A 51 -3.42 11.34 -11.84
C GLY A 51 -4.70 10.56 -11.55
N PHE A 52 -4.92 10.12 -10.31
CA PHE A 52 -6.21 9.56 -9.92
C PHE A 52 -7.18 10.65 -9.47
N SER A 53 -8.47 10.31 -9.41
CA SER A 53 -9.54 11.24 -9.03
C SER A 53 -10.38 10.66 -7.91
N LEU A 54 -11.03 11.53 -7.17
CA LEU A 54 -11.96 11.11 -6.11
C LEU A 54 -13.35 10.86 -6.68
N MET A 55 -14.00 9.87 -6.13
CA MET A 55 -15.44 9.59 -6.31
C MET A 55 -16.19 9.95 -5.03
N ALA A 56 -17.26 9.24 -4.73
CA ALA A 56 -18.07 9.49 -3.57
C ALA A 56 -17.32 9.24 -2.26
N LYS A 57 -17.57 10.10 -1.29
CA LYS A 57 -17.15 9.90 0.09
C LYS A 57 -17.77 8.62 0.64
N THR A 58 -17.00 7.86 1.39
CA THR A 58 -17.49 6.64 2.05
C THR A 58 -17.91 6.92 3.49
N ASP A 59 -18.62 5.97 4.10
CA ASP A 59 -18.98 6.04 5.52
C ASP A 59 -17.81 5.62 6.44
N MET A 60 -16.74 5.11 5.86
CA MET A 60 -15.58 4.65 6.63
C MET A 60 -14.72 5.84 7.04
N VAL A 61 -14.51 5.98 8.34
CA VAL A 61 -13.58 6.94 8.93
C VAL A 61 -12.29 6.21 9.28
N ILE A 62 -11.18 6.75 8.82
CA ILE A 62 -9.86 6.17 9.05
C ILE A 62 -9.26 6.84 10.29
N SER A 63 -8.98 6.04 11.31
CA SER A 63 -8.32 6.51 12.52
C SER A 63 -6.83 6.28 12.43
N SER A 64 -6.04 7.32 12.64
CA SER A 64 -4.59 7.24 12.69
C SER A 64 -4.08 7.18 14.14
N ILE A 65 -2.84 6.78 14.30
CA ILE A 65 -2.12 6.88 15.56
C ILE A 65 -2.10 8.36 15.96
N GLY A 66 -2.53 8.68 17.19
CA GLY A 66 -2.68 10.07 17.66
C GLY A 66 -4.12 10.56 17.65
N GLY A 67 -5.07 9.72 17.25
CA GLY A 67 -6.51 10.01 17.36
C GLY A 67 -7.10 10.89 16.29
N LYS A 68 -6.33 11.26 15.26
CA LYS A 68 -6.87 12.02 14.14
C LYS A 68 -7.77 11.12 13.29
N GLN A 69 -9.00 11.56 13.04
CA GLN A 69 -9.94 10.89 12.17
C GLN A 69 -9.98 11.58 10.82
N CYS A 70 -9.84 10.79 9.75
CA CYS A 70 -9.85 11.28 8.39
C CYS A 70 -10.98 10.64 7.61
N GLU A 71 -11.59 11.43 6.74
CA GLU A 71 -12.59 10.94 5.80
C GLU A 71 -11.94 10.11 4.71
N SER A 72 -12.68 9.19 4.14
CA SER A 72 -12.22 8.37 3.04
C SER A 72 -13.13 8.48 1.83
N TYR A 73 -12.54 8.28 0.65
CA TYR A 73 -13.21 8.44 -0.63
C TYR A 73 -12.93 7.24 -1.52
N ARG A 74 -13.90 6.86 -2.33
CA ARG A 74 -13.65 5.98 -3.45
C ARG A 74 -12.83 6.71 -4.50
N VAL A 75 -12.04 5.96 -5.25
CA VAL A 75 -11.14 6.52 -6.25
C VAL A 75 -11.49 6.03 -7.66
N ARG A 76 -11.14 6.85 -8.64
CA ARG A 76 -11.25 6.58 -10.07
C ARG A 76 -9.88 6.73 -10.70
N ASP A 77 -9.64 5.96 -11.76
CA ASP A 77 -8.40 6.05 -12.55
C ASP A 77 -7.16 5.75 -11.72
N LEU A 78 -7.25 4.74 -10.85
CA LEU A 78 -6.15 4.29 -10.02
C LEU A 78 -5.79 2.83 -10.35
N TRP A 79 -4.56 2.62 -10.78
CA TRP A 79 -3.96 1.29 -10.97
C TRP A 79 -2.72 1.18 -10.12
N VAL A 80 -2.72 0.23 -9.23
CA VAL A 80 -1.56 -0.08 -8.37
C VAL A 80 -1.05 -1.46 -8.73
N ARG A 81 0.24 -1.55 -9.01
CA ARG A 81 0.92 -2.82 -9.34
C ARG A 81 2.11 -3.05 -8.44
N LEU A 82 2.19 -4.25 -7.93
CA LEU A 82 3.32 -4.75 -7.16
C LEU A 82 3.98 -5.87 -7.96
N ASP A 83 5.14 -5.58 -8.54
CA ASP A 83 5.89 -6.52 -9.39
C ASP A 83 5.02 -7.18 -10.47
N GLY A 84 4.22 -6.36 -11.17
CA GLY A 84 3.31 -6.81 -12.23
C GLY A 84 1.98 -7.37 -11.75
N ILE A 85 1.76 -7.48 -10.44
CA ILE A 85 0.50 -7.95 -9.87
C ILE A 85 -0.38 -6.75 -9.54
N ASP A 86 -1.60 -6.75 -10.07
CA ASP A 86 -2.58 -5.70 -9.78
C ASP A 86 -3.12 -5.84 -8.36
N ILE A 87 -3.13 -4.73 -7.64
CA ILE A 87 -3.69 -4.66 -6.30
C ILE A 87 -4.89 -3.71 -6.32
N TYR A 88 -6.02 -4.20 -5.83
CA TYR A 88 -7.30 -3.51 -5.90
C TYR A 88 -7.77 -3.05 -4.52
N GLN A 89 -8.83 -2.24 -4.50
CA GLN A 89 -9.57 -1.84 -3.30
C GLN A 89 -8.83 -0.87 -2.41
N PHE A 90 -8.39 0.24 -3.00
CA PHE A 90 -7.87 1.36 -2.23
C PHE A 90 -8.96 2.40 -1.98
N LEU A 91 -8.93 3.00 -0.79
CA LEU A 91 -9.67 4.22 -0.49
C LEU A 91 -8.67 5.37 -0.38
N ALA A 92 -9.04 6.55 -0.86
CA ALA A 92 -8.22 7.74 -0.68
C ALA A 92 -8.50 8.38 0.67
N THR A 93 -7.45 8.72 1.39
CA THR A 93 -7.53 9.44 2.66
C THR A 93 -6.22 10.17 2.90
N ASP A 94 -6.24 11.09 3.86
CA ASP A 94 -5.03 11.80 4.25
C ASP A 94 -4.19 10.92 5.17
N ILE A 95 -3.05 10.44 4.67
CA ILE A 95 -2.09 9.63 5.43
C ILE A 95 -0.85 10.43 5.85
N SER A 96 -0.90 11.75 5.81
CA SER A 96 0.27 12.59 6.00
C SER A 96 0.99 12.34 7.33
N LEU A 97 0.27 12.06 8.42
CA LEU A 97 0.89 11.80 9.72
C LEU A 97 1.77 10.55 9.71
N ILE A 98 1.21 9.43 9.21
CA ILE A 98 2.00 8.19 9.13
C ILE A 98 3.09 8.29 8.06
N ALA A 99 2.81 8.94 6.94
CA ALA A 99 3.78 9.14 5.86
C ALA A 99 4.98 9.95 6.36
N GLU A 100 4.75 11.00 7.12
CA GLU A 100 5.83 11.82 7.69
C GLU A 100 6.63 11.04 8.73
N SER A 101 5.98 10.28 9.59
CA SER A 101 6.64 9.44 10.59
C SER A 101 7.54 8.40 9.92
N ILE A 102 7.07 7.73 8.89
CA ILE A 102 7.86 6.75 8.15
C ILE A 102 9.02 7.42 7.41
N HIS A 103 8.80 8.59 6.83
CA HIS A 103 9.85 9.33 6.15
C HIS A 103 10.99 9.69 7.10
N LYS A 104 10.67 10.15 8.30
CA LYS A 104 11.70 10.44 9.33
C LYS A 104 12.47 9.19 9.74
N GLU A 105 11.80 8.07 9.85
CA GLU A 105 12.42 6.81 10.28
C GLU A 105 13.26 6.15 9.17
N THR A 106 12.79 6.16 7.94
CA THR A 106 13.33 5.33 6.86
C THR A 106 13.96 6.12 5.71
N GLY A 107 13.65 7.40 5.57
CA GLY A 107 14.00 8.21 4.41
C GLY A 107 13.07 8.03 3.22
N TYR A 108 12.15 7.09 3.27
CA TYR A 108 11.18 6.85 2.19
C TYR A 108 9.86 7.57 2.46
N ARG A 109 9.30 8.19 1.42
CA ARG A 109 7.97 8.75 1.49
C ARG A 109 6.98 7.77 0.90
N ILE A 110 6.03 7.32 1.69
CA ILE A 110 5.00 6.39 1.22
C ILE A 110 3.86 7.14 0.54
N SER A 111 3.29 6.48 -0.47
CA SER A 111 2.11 6.97 -1.21
C SER A 111 0.83 6.28 -0.79
N GLY A 112 0.94 5.19 -0.05
CA GLY A 112 -0.22 4.42 0.37
C GLY A 112 0.15 3.27 1.29
N ILE A 113 -0.87 2.52 1.65
CA ILE A 113 -0.80 1.37 2.54
C ILE A 113 -1.51 0.19 1.88
N ILE A 114 -0.83 -0.94 1.80
CA ILE A 114 -1.43 -2.22 1.42
C ILE A 114 -1.93 -2.87 2.69
N GLY A 115 -3.25 -3.02 2.81
CA GLY A 115 -3.89 -3.48 4.04
C GLY A 115 -4.16 -4.98 4.08
N TYR A 116 -4.74 -5.43 5.18
CA TYR A 116 -4.94 -6.84 5.49
C TYR A 116 -5.71 -7.61 4.41
N LYS A 117 -6.83 -7.06 3.93
CA LYS A 117 -7.63 -7.73 2.89
C LYS A 117 -6.86 -7.92 1.60
N GLN A 118 -6.07 -6.93 1.21
CA GLN A 118 -5.23 -6.98 0.02
C GLN A 118 -4.09 -7.99 0.19
N ILE A 119 -3.45 -8.01 1.37
CA ILE A 119 -2.41 -8.98 1.71
C ILE A 119 -2.95 -10.40 1.56
N ARG A 120 -4.12 -10.64 2.10
CA ARG A 120 -4.79 -11.95 2.03
C ARG A 120 -5.18 -12.33 0.60
N ASN A 121 -5.81 -11.41 -0.13
CA ASN A 121 -6.31 -11.68 -1.48
C ASN A 121 -5.19 -11.87 -2.50
N THR A 122 -4.08 -11.17 -2.31
CA THR A 122 -2.90 -11.25 -3.19
C THR A 122 -1.92 -12.33 -2.76
N LYS A 123 -2.19 -12.98 -1.63
CA LYS A 123 -1.31 -14.01 -1.04
C LYS A 123 0.10 -13.49 -0.76
N ILE A 124 0.14 -12.31 -0.17
CA ILE A 124 1.39 -11.70 0.28
C ILE A 124 1.83 -12.34 1.58
N LYS A 125 3.09 -12.79 1.62
CA LYS A 125 3.73 -13.30 2.82
C LYS A 125 4.93 -12.45 3.15
N ILE A 126 5.01 -11.97 4.38
CA ILE A 126 6.11 -11.14 4.85
C ILE A 126 7.12 -12.04 5.54
N ASP A 127 8.33 -12.08 5.01
CA ASP A 127 9.48 -12.75 5.63
C ASP A 127 10.39 -11.68 6.20
N ALA A 128 10.12 -11.28 7.44
CA ALA A 128 10.85 -10.22 8.11
C ALA A 128 12.32 -10.60 8.36
N CYS A 129 12.60 -11.87 8.60
CA CYS A 129 13.96 -12.34 8.88
C CYS A 129 14.89 -12.17 7.69
N ASN A 130 14.37 -12.36 6.48
CA ASN A 130 15.12 -12.21 5.24
C ASN A 130 14.87 -10.90 4.52
N ASN A 131 14.09 -10.02 5.12
CA ASN A 131 13.73 -8.70 4.59
C ASN A 131 13.14 -8.76 3.19
N LEU A 132 12.20 -9.68 2.99
CA LEU A 132 11.55 -9.86 1.69
C LEU A 132 10.06 -10.21 1.84
N ILE A 133 9.35 -10.05 0.75
CA ILE A 133 7.96 -10.44 0.59
C ILE A 133 7.90 -11.47 -0.52
N THR A 134 7.07 -12.49 -0.34
CA THR A 134 6.73 -13.43 -1.41
C THR A 134 5.25 -13.29 -1.76
N ILE A 135 4.92 -13.47 -3.04
CA ILE A 135 3.55 -13.46 -3.54
C ILE A 135 3.31 -14.78 -4.26
N GLY A 136 2.19 -15.39 -3.97
CA GLY A 136 1.77 -16.63 -4.60
C GLY A 136 1.63 -17.78 -3.62
N ASP A 137 1.36 -18.93 -4.16
CA ASP A 137 1.07 -20.14 -3.38
C ASP A 137 2.30 -20.77 -2.72
#